data_f45f69f58051cc677c2d69a92c247827
#
_entry.id   f45f69f58051cc677c2d69a92c247827
#
_cell.length_a   1.000
_cell.length_b   1.000
_cell.length_c   1.000
_cell.angle_alpha   90.00
_cell.angle_beta   90.00
_cell.angle_gamma   90.00
#
_symmetry.space_group_name_H-M   'P 1'
#
loop_
_entity.id
_entity.type
_entity.pdbx_description
1 polymer ?
#
loop_
_entity_poly.entity_id
_entity_poly.type
_entity_poly.pdbx_seq_one_letter_code
_entity_poly.pdbx_strand_id
1 'polypeptide(L)'
;MTWKIIFTKKAEKDLKSLSVEIKKTIAKAINSKLLADPNSALIPLTGKLKGIYKFRVGNYRILCEKRSETLVIIVIKIGHRKEVYEFNQ
;
A
#
# COMPACT_ATOMS: atom_id res chain seq x y z
N MET A 1 0.95 8.11 -19.03
CA MET A 1 0.11 8.61 -17.96
C MET A 1 0.67 8.22 -16.62
N THR A 2 0.51 9.08 -15.63
CA THR A 2 1.20 8.90 -14.36
C THR A 2 0.20 8.65 -13.24
N TRP A 3 0.41 7.55 -12.50
CA TRP A 3 -0.38 7.27 -11.33
C TRP A 3 0.06 8.17 -10.18
N LYS A 4 -0.91 8.58 -9.37
CA LYS A 4 -0.64 9.34 -8.15
C LYS A 4 -0.89 8.46 -6.95
N ILE A 5 -0.21 8.77 -5.84
CA ILE A 5 -0.43 8.04 -4.60
C ILE A 5 -0.88 8.99 -3.51
N ILE A 6 -1.87 8.55 -2.74
CA ILE A 6 -2.43 9.31 -1.63
C ILE A 6 -2.41 8.39 -0.42
N PHE A 7 -2.09 8.96 0.75
CA PHE A 7 -2.09 8.21 2.01
C PHE A 7 -3.23 8.69 2.87
N THR A 8 -4.00 7.76 3.44
CA THR A 8 -4.98 8.11 4.46
C THR A 8 -4.24 8.51 5.73
N LYS A 9 -4.96 9.13 6.67
CA LYS A 9 -4.36 9.51 7.95
C LYS A 9 -3.83 8.29 8.69
N LYS A 10 -4.57 7.19 8.63
CA LYS A 10 -4.14 5.94 9.25
C LYS A 10 -2.83 5.46 8.64
N ALA A 11 -2.73 5.48 7.32
CA ALA A 11 -1.52 5.05 6.64
C ALA A 11 -0.34 5.97 6.94
N GLU A 12 -0.58 7.26 7.04
CA GLU A 12 0.47 8.20 7.43
C GLU A 12 1.01 7.92 8.82
N LYS A 13 0.09 7.61 9.74
CA LYS A 13 0.49 7.24 11.10
C LYS A 13 1.32 5.97 11.10
N ASP A 14 0.87 4.98 10.33
CA ASP A 14 1.60 3.72 10.23
C ASP A 14 3.01 3.96 9.72
N LEU A 15 3.14 4.79 8.68
CA LEU A 15 4.43 5.08 8.10
C LEU A 15 5.34 5.79 9.08
N LYS A 16 4.80 6.76 9.84
CA LYS A 16 5.59 7.51 10.79
C LYS A 16 6.15 6.65 11.91
N SER A 17 5.48 5.55 12.23
CA SER A 17 5.93 4.66 13.31
C SER A 17 7.08 3.76 12.89
N LEU A 18 7.44 3.76 11.63
CA LEU A 18 8.50 2.89 11.12
C LEU A 18 9.86 3.58 11.21
N SER A 19 10.93 2.77 11.22
CA SER A 19 12.27 3.33 11.22
C SER A 19 12.54 4.08 9.91
N VAL A 20 13.55 4.95 9.94
CA VAL A 20 13.93 5.71 8.74
C VAL A 20 14.29 4.78 7.59
N GLU A 21 14.99 3.70 7.91
CA GLU A 21 15.42 2.76 6.89
C GLU A 21 14.24 2.08 6.21
N ILE A 22 13.26 1.66 7.01
CA ILE A 22 12.06 1.03 6.47
C ILE A 22 11.27 2.02 5.62
N LYS A 23 11.15 3.26 6.09
CA LYS A 23 10.45 4.29 5.32
C LYS A 23 11.09 4.49 3.95
N LYS A 24 12.42 4.52 3.89
CA LYS A 24 13.13 4.70 2.63
C LYS A 24 12.90 3.50 1.70
N THR A 25 12.93 2.32 2.26
CA THR A 25 12.71 1.09 1.48
C THR A 25 11.32 1.09 0.88
N ILE A 26 10.32 1.45 1.68
CA ILE A 26 8.93 1.49 1.21
C ILE A 26 8.75 2.57 0.15
N ALA A 27 9.29 3.76 0.38
CA ALA A 27 9.18 4.85 -0.58
C ALA A 27 9.81 4.49 -1.92
N LYS A 28 10.97 3.86 -1.87
CA LYS A 28 11.66 3.44 -3.09
C LYS A 28 10.85 2.40 -3.85
N ALA A 29 10.29 1.43 -3.13
CA ALA A 29 9.48 0.39 -3.75
C ALA A 29 8.21 0.97 -4.37
N ILE A 30 7.57 1.93 -3.68
CA ILE A 30 6.39 2.58 -4.21
C ILE A 30 6.72 3.28 -5.53
N ASN A 31 7.80 4.05 -5.56
CA ASN A 31 8.15 4.78 -6.76
C ASN A 31 8.61 3.89 -7.90
N SER A 32 9.41 2.87 -7.61
CA SER A 32 10.02 2.07 -8.67
C SER A 32 9.15 0.93 -9.14
N LYS A 33 8.22 0.45 -8.32
CA LYS A 33 7.40 -0.71 -8.67
C LYS A 33 5.92 -0.40 -8.71
N LEU A 34 5.40 0.21 -7.66
CA LEU A 34 3.96 0.41 -7.56
C LEU A 34 3.46 1.45 -8.55
N LEU A 35 4.05 2.63 -8.54
CA LEU A 35 3.60 3.69 -9.44
C LEU A 35 3.99 3.45 -10.88
N ALA A 36 5.04 2.65 -11.10
CA ALA A 36 5.46 2.33 -12.46
C ALA A 36 4.46 1.39 -13.14
N ASP A 37 3.93 0.40 -12.40
CA ASP A 37 2.99 -0.55 -12.97
C ASP A 37 2.08 -1.11 -11.88
N PRO A 38 1.05 -0.34 -11.48
CA PRO A 38 0.17 -0.77 -10.40
C PRO A 38 -0.53 -2.10 -10.68
N ASN A 39 -0.87 -2.35 -11.93
CA ASN A 39 -1.61 -3.57 -12.26
C ASN A 39 -0.80 -4.83 -12.04
N SER A 40 0.52 -4.74 -12.21
CA SER A 40 1.40 -5.88 -11.94
C SER A 40 1.79 -5.95 -10.48
N ALA A 41 1.93 -4.80 -9.81
CA ALA A 41 2.43 -4.76 -8.45
C ALA A 41 1.37 -5.10 -7.41
N LEU A 42 0.11 -4.74 -7.67
CA LEU A 42 -0.97 -4.92 -6.71
C LEU A 42 -1.61 -6.28 -6.86
N ILE A 43 -1.85 -6.93 -5.72
CA ILE A 43 -2.49 -8.25 -5.68
C ILE A 43 -3.85 -8.09 -5.01
N PRO A 44 -4.95 -8.46 -5.69
CA PRO A 44 -6.28 -8.30 -5.10
C PRO A 44 -6.48 -9.25 -3.92
N LEU A 45 -7.17 -8.77 -2.90
CA LEU A 45 -7.54 -9.58 -1.76
C LEU A 45 -8.95 -10.11 -1.96
N THR A 46 -9.28 -11.17 -1.21
CA THR A 46 -10.57 -11.84 -1.34
C THR A 46 -11.28 -11.82 0.01
N GLY A 47 -12.50 -12.36 0.04
CA GLY A 47 -13.27 -12.46 1.26
C GLY A 47 -13.68 -11.11 1.79
N LYS A 48 -13.47 -10.89 3.07
CA LYS A 48 -13.84 -9.64 3.73
C LYS A 48 -13.08 -8.44 3.20
N LEU A 49 -11.93 -8.66 2.59
CA LEU A 49 -11.10 -7.58 2.08
C LEU A 49 -11.22 -7.43 0.56
N LYS A 50 -12.26 -7.98 -0.02
CA LYS A 50 -12.50 -7.84 -1.46
C LYS A 50 -12.60 -6.35 -1.81
N GLY A 51 -11.94 -5.97 -2.90
CA GLY A 51 -11.89 -4.58 -3.31
C GLY A 51 -10.64 -3.87 -2.84
N ILE A 52 -9.86 -4.52 -1.97
CA ILE A 52 -8.61 -3.98 -1.47
C ILE A 52 -7.47 -4.78 -2.07
N TYR A 53 -6.36 -4.13 -2.31
CA TYR A 53 -5.18 -4.74 -2.91
C TYR A 53 -4.02 -4.68 -1.93
N LYS A 54 -3.09 -5.61 -2.07
CA LYS A 54 -1.87 -5.59 -1.27
C LYS A 54 -0.66 -5.37 -2.15
N PHE A 55 0.33 -4.68 -1.58
CA PHE A 55 1.64 -4.47 -2.19
C PHE A 55 2.68 -4.88 -1.18
N ARG A 56 3.53 -5.82 -1.55
CA ARG A 56 4.52 -6.40 -0.63
C ARG A 56 5.85 -5.65 -0.72
N VAL A 57 6.39 -5.29 0.45
CA VAL A 57 7.73 -4.71 0.54
C VAL A 57 8.43 -5.43 1.69
N GLY A 58 9.25 -6.42 1.37
CA GLY A 58 9.90 -7.22 2.40
C GLY A 58 8.88 -7.91 3.28
N ASN A 59 8.99 -7.68 4.58
CA ASN A 59 8.06 -8.25 5.56
C ASN A 59 6.85 -7.36 5.80
N TYR A 60 6.71 -6.29 5.05
CA TYR A 60 5.60 -5.35 5.22
C TYR A 60 4.59 -5.52 4.11
N ARG A 61 3.35 -5.22 4.44
CA ARG A 61 2.24 -5.21 3.49
C ARG A 61 1.62 -3.84 3.49
N ILE A 62 1.34 -3.36 2.30
CA ILE A 62 0.70 -2.06 2.12
C ILE A 62 -0.64 -2.35 1.50
N LEU A 63 -1.72 -1.98 2.20
CA LEU A 63 -3.07 -2.18 1.70
C LEU A 63 -3.52 -0.93 0.98
N CYS A 64 -4.09 -1.12 -0.20
CA CYS A 64 -4.43 -0.01 -1.09
C CYS A 64 -5.77 -0.19 -1.75
N GLU A 65 -6.39 0.92 -2.10
CA GLU A 65 -7.46 0.95 -3.08
C GLU A 65 -6.89 1.48 -4.38
N LYS A 66 -7.42 1.01 -5.48
CA LYS A 66 -6.98 1.44 -6.79
C LYS A 66 -8.14 2.09 -7.53
N ARG A 67 -7.96 3.34 -7.93
CA ARG A 67 -8.95 4.10 -8.69
C ARG A 67 -8.44 4.26 -10.11
N SER A 68 -8.80 3.31 -10.96
CA SER A 68 -8.28 3.28 -12.34
C SER A 68 -8.76 4.46 -13.17
N GLU A 69 -9.96 4.95 -12.88
CA GLU A 69 -10.53 6.07 -13.65
C GLU A 69 -9.74 7.35 -13.48
N THR A 70 -9.19 7.57 -12.29
CA THR A 70 -8.45 8.78 -11.99
C THR A 70 -6.95 8.55 -11.85
N LEU A 71 -6.51 7.31 -12.02
CA LEU A 71 -5.11 6.91 -11.88
C LEU A 71 -4.57 7.24 -10.49
N VAL A 72 -5.30 6.84 -9.46
CA VAL A 72 -4.93 7.12 -8.07
C VAL A 72 -4.85 5.83 -7.29
N ILE A 73 -3.77 5.69 -6.53
CA ILE A 73 -3.61 4.62 -5.54
C ILE A 73 -3.79 5.25 -4.17
N ILE A 74 -4.70 4.71 -3.37
CA ILE A 74 -4.95 5.21 -2.02
C ILE A 74 -4.41 4.18 -1.03
N VAL A 75 -3.38 4.55 -0.29
CA VAL A 75 -2.80 3.67 0.72
C VAL A 75 -3.62 3.81 2.00
N ILE A 76 -4.21 2.72 2.46
CA ILE A 76 -5.10 2.74 3.61
C ILE A 76 -4.47 2.16 4.87
N LYS A 77 -3.47 1.29 4.73
CA LYS A 77 -2.79 0.73 5.89
C LYS A 77 -1.42 0.21 5.51
N ILE A 78 -0.45 0.37 6.41
CA ILE A 78 0.89 -0.18 6.25
C ILE A 78 1.21 -0.93 7.54
N GLY A 79 1.65 -2.17 7.42
CA GLY A 79 2.00 -2.92 8.60
C GLY A 79 2.78 -4.16 8.31
N HIS A 80 3.26 -4.79 9.38
CA HIS A 80 3.93 -6.07 9.27
C HIS A 80 2.93 -7.10 8.73
N ARG A 81 3.43 -8.08 8.00
CA ARG A 81 2.57 -9.00 7.27
C ARG A 81 1.48 -9.67 8.11
N LYS A 82 1.72 -9.88 9.40
CA LYS A 82 0.70 -10.49 10.25
C LYS A 82 -0.30 -9.49 10.76
N GLU A 83 0.14 -8.26 11.03
CA GLU A 83 -0.70 -7.24 11.65
C GLU A 83 -1.63 -6.57 10.66
N VAL A 84 -1.21 -6.48 9.42
CA VAL A 84 -1.95 -5.70 8.43
C VAL A 84 -3.31 -6.29 8.14
N TYR A 85 -3.47 -7.60 8.29
CA TYR A 85 -4.73 -8.25 7.97
C TYR A 85 -5.76 -8.18 9.08
N GLU A 86 -5.43 -7.56 10.20
CA GLU A 86 -6.36 -7.37 11.31
C GLU A 86 -7.07 -6.02 11.26
N PHE A 87 -6.85 -5.30 10.19
CA PHE A 87 -7.24 -3.90 10.15
C PHE A 87 -8.75 -3.67 10.08
N ASN A 88 -9.52 -4.59 9.61
CA ASN A 88 -10.94 -4.35 9.42
C ASN A 88 -11.80 -4.79 10.60
N GLN A 89 -11.21 -4.85 11.77
CA GLN A 89 -11.91 -5.26 12.98
C GLN A 89 -13.01 -4.29 13.41
#